data_241c4d3a3dd7e26cc10916a6a291d46b
#
_entry.id   241c4d3a3dd7e26cc10916a6a291d46b
#
_cell.length_a   1.000
_cell.length_b   1.000
_cell.length_c   1.000
_cell.angle_alpha   90.00
_cell.angle_beta   90.00
_cell.angle_gamma   90.00
#
_symmetry.space_group_name_H-M   'P 1'
#
loop_
_entity.id
_entity.type
_entity.pdbx_description
1 polymer ?
#
loop_
_entity_poly.entity_id
_entity_poly.type
_entity_poly.pdbx_seq_one_letter_code
_entity_poly.pdbx_strand_id
1 'polypeptide(L)'
;NITSLLLNAKKISFTDDKEVYYKVKAVSISDIERTLRMLGSFSVAFTVDPFAYYNLHSKITIASHSKIYNIGTYESEPYIKVFGSGNVTLNINNKELTLKDINGYIEIDSELKETFKDNVSKNDKKVGEYPAFFVGENTISWTGNITKIEIDPRWRFL
;
A
#
# COMPACT_ATOMS: atom_id res chain seq x y z
N ASN A 1 -2.24 7.30 -27.80
CA ASN A 1 -1.46 8.54 -27.79
C ASN A 1 -0.54 8.55 -26.57
N ILE A 2 0.78 8.72 -26.79
CA ILE A 2 1.81 8.69 -25.73
C ILE A 2 1.55 9.76 -24.64
N THR A 3 1.07 10.93 -25.04
CA THR A 3 0.73 12.04 -24.13
C THR A 3 -0.34 11.61 -23.12
N SER A 4 -1.40 10.94 -23.59
CA SER A 4 -2.47 10.45 -22.72
C SER A 4 -1.98 9.38 -21.76
N LEU A 5 -1.06 8.51 -22.19
CA LEU A 5 -0.44 7.51 -21.33
C LEU A 5 0.39 8.16 -20.21
N LEU A 6 1.21 9.15 -20.56
CA LEU A 6 2.06 9.86 -19.60
C LEU A 6 1.24 10.66 -18.59
N LEU A 7 0.22 11.40 -19.04
CA LEU A 7 -0.66 12.20 -18.15
C LEU A 7 -1.46 11.35 -17.15
N ASN A 8 -1.73 10.08 -17.49
CA ASN A 8 -2.45 9.16 -16.60
C ASN A 8 -1.52 8.25 -15.78
N ALA A 9 -0.21 8.45 -15.85
CA ALA A 9 0.74 7.64 -15.09
C ALA A 9 0.47 7.78 -13.58
N LYS A 10 0.35 6.66 -12.88
CA LYS A 10 0.17 6.59 -11.43
C LYS A 10 1.44 6.14 -10.70
N LYS A 11 2.30 5.45 -11.42
CA LYS A 11 3.57 4.91 -10.92
C LYS A 11 4.66 5.12 -11.96
N ILE A 12 5.87 5.38 -11.50
CA ILE A 12 7.08 5.41 -12.31
C ILE A 12 8.15 4.54 -11.67
N SER A 13 8.84 3.75 -12.47
CA SER A 13 10.03 2.99 -12.08
C SER A 13 11.10 3.17 -13.13
N PHE A 14 12.36 3.08 -12.73
CA PHE A 14 13.50 3.22 -13.61
C PHE A 14 14.08 1.84 -13.93
N THR A 15 14.64 1.68 -15.13
CA THR A 15 15.20 0.38 -15.60
C THR A 15 16.46 -0.03 -14.85
N ASP A 16 17.16 0.90 -14.27
CA ASP A 16 18.35 0.72 -13.43
C ASP A 16 18.01 0.43 -11.96
N ASP A 17 16.77 0.74 -11.54
CA ASP A 17 16.26 0.45 -10.20
C ASP A 17 14.84 -0.15 -10.28
N LYS A 18 14.76 -1.42 -10.65
CA LYS A 18 13.48 -2.14 -10.83
C LYS A 18 12.84 -2.59 -9.52
N GLU A 19 13.57 -2.53 -8.42
CA GLU A 19 13.09 -2.99 -7.12
C GLU A 19 12.14 -2.01 -6.46
N VAL A 20 12.13 -0.76 -6.91
CA VAL A 20 11.27 0.28 -6.36
C VAL A 20 10.46 1.00 -7.44
N TYR A 21 9.38 1.62 -7.02
CA TYR A 21 8.61 2.55 -7.82
C TYR A 21 8.25 3.79 -7.00
N TYR A 22 7.95 4.88 -7.70
CA TYR A 22 7.48 6.13 -7.12
C TYR A 22 6.02 6.35 -7.49
N LYS A 23 5.21 6.81 -6.53
CA LYS A 23 3.81 7.21 -6.80
C LYS A 23 3.79 8.59 -7.44
N VAL A 24 3.15 8.70 -8.60
CA VAL A 24 3.03 9.96 -9.34
C VAL A 24 1.86 10.77 -8.80
N LYS A 25 2.12 12.02 -8.41
CA LYS A 25 1.11 12.98 -7.94
C LYS A 25 0.65 13.92 -9.04
N ALA A 26 1.58 14.35 -9.90
CA ALA A 26 1.29 15.22 -11.03
C ALA A 26 2.27 14.97 -12.18
N VAL A 27 1.81 15.24 -13.38
CA VAL A 27 2.62 15.18 -14.60
C VAL A 27 2.44 16.48 -15.35
N SER A 28 3.53 17.09 -15.77
CA SER A 28 3.53 18.21 -16.70
C SER A 28 4.35 17.89 -17.94
N ILE A 29 3.86 18.29 -19.08
CA ILE A 29 4.49 18.06 -20.38
C ILE A 29 4.71 19.42 -21.01
N SER A 30 5.95 19.69 -21.48
CA SER A 30 6.26 20.91 -22.23
C SER A 30 5.64 20.87 -23.62
N ASP A 31 5.60 22.02 -24.28
CA ASP A 31 5.28 22.10 -25.70
C ASP A 31 6.25 21.26 -26.53
N ILE A 32 5.73 20.73 -27.66
CA ILE A 32 6.53 19.92 -28.57
C ILE A 32 7.34 20.86 -29.46
N GLU A 33 8.63 20.94 -29.23
CA GLU A 33 9.55 21.63 -30.14
C GLU A 33 9.88 20.73 -31.33
N ARG A 34 9.52 21.20 -32.56
CA ARG A 34 9.83 20.50 -33.79
C ARG A 34 11.02 21.14 -34.48
N THR A 35 12.13 20.45 -34.46
CA THR A 35 13.38 20.91 -35.14
C THR A 35 13.40 20.50 -36.64
N LEU A 36 12.70 19.42 -37.01
CA LEU A 36 12.55 18.91 -38.37
C LEU A 36 11.14 18.29 -38.52
N ARG A 37 10.67 18.11 -39.77
CA ARG A 37 9.35 17.52 -40.06
C ARG A 37 9.12 16.15 -39.41
N MET A 38 10.18 15.41 -39.07
CA MET A 38 10.13 14.05 -38.53
C MET A 38 10.72 13.91 -37.14
N LEU A 39 11.29 14.98 -36.57
CA LEU A 39 11.91 14.95 -35.23
C LEU A 39 11.31 16.06 -34.36
N GLY A 40 10.74 15.65 -33.24
CA GLY A 40 10.26 16.53 -32.19
C GLY A 40 10.78 16.08 -30.84
N SER A 41 11.09 17.03 -29.96
CA SER A 41 11.44 16.78 -28.56
C SER A 41 10.42 17.45 -27.63
N PHE A 42 10.20 16.85 -26.48
CA PHE A 42 9.39 17.41 -25.40
C PHE A 42 9.94 16.92 -24.07
N SER A 43 9.72 17.70 -23.04
CA SER A 43 10.10 17.33 -21.68
C SER A 43 8.87 16.92 -20.87
N VAL A 44 9.04 15.91 -20.04
CA VAL A 44 8.01 15.45 -19.11
C VAL A 44 8.57 15.56 -17.69
N ALA A 45 7.87 16.28 -16.83
CA ALA A 45 8.20 16.37 -15.43
C ALA A 45 7.15 15.61 -14.61
N PHE A 46 7.62 14.67 -13.77
CA PHE A 46 6.79 13.93 -12.84
C PHE A 46 7.02 14.48 -11.43
N THR A 47 5.95 14.95 -10.81
CA THR A 47 5.95 15.19 -9.36
C THR A 47 5.55 13.89 -8.68
N VAL A 48 6.44 13.37 -7.84
CA VAL A 48 6.26 12.08 -7.18
C VAL A 48 6.12 12.25 -5.66
N ASP A 49 5.63 11.21 -5.00
CA ASP A 49 5.68 11.08 -3.54
C ASP A 49 7.16 11.05 -3.08
N PRO A 50 7.50 11.58 -1.90
CA PRO A 50 8.88 11.55 -1.39
C PRO A 50 9.41 10.14 -1.14
N PHE A 51 8.53 9.13 -1.08
CA PHE A 51 8.91 7.74 -0.82
C PHE A 51 9.13 6.94 -2.10
N ALA A 52 10.18 6.11 -2.09
CA ALA A 52 10.32 4.97 -2.98
C ALA A 52 9.60 3.76 -2.34
N TYR A 53 8.75 3.09 -3.10
CA TYR A 53 7.98 1.93 -2.64
C TYR A 53 8.57 0.65 -3.23
N TYR A 54 8.70 -0.38 -2.39
CA TYR A 54 9.24 -1.67 -2.83
C TYR A 54 8.29 -2.33 -3.84
N ASN A 55 8.83 -2.73 -4.98
CA ASN A 55 8.05 -3.20 -6.13
C ASN A 55 7.76 -4.70 -6.12
N LEU A 56 8.48 -5.47 -5.31
CA LEU A 56 8.23 -6.91 -5.18
C LEU A 56 6.95 -7.13 -4.34
N HIS A 57 5.88 -7.49 -5.02
CA HIS A 57 4.58 -7.79 -4.45
C HIS A 57 4.56 -9.17 -3.76
N SER A 58 5.45 -9.39 -2.80
CA SER A 58 5.34 -10.56 -1.95
C SER A 58 4.29 -10.28 -0.87
N LYS A 59 3.04 -10.66 -1.14
CA LYS A 59 2.02 -10.72 -0.09
C LYS A 59 2.50 -11.70 0.98
N ILE A 60 2.49 -11.24 2.22
CA ILE A 60 2.82 -12.05 3.38
C ILE A 60 1.51 -12.70 3.85
N THR A 61 1.49 -14.01 3.97
CA THR A 61 0.34 -14.73 4.53
C THR A 61 0.74 -15.36 5.85
N ILE A 62 -0.02 -15.08 6.90
CA ILE A 62 0.18 -15.65 8.24
C ILE A 62 -1.10 -16.33 8.72
N ALA A 63 -0.95 -17.47 9.39
CA ALA A 63 -2.04 -18.24 10.01
C ALA A 63 -1.86 -18.41 11.52
N SER A 64 -0.80 -17.86 12.09
CA SER A 64 -0.51 -17.83 13.51
C SER A 64 0.14 -16.51 13.89
N HIS A 65 0.23 -16.21 15.17
CA HIS A 65 0.94 -15.05 15.68
C HIS A 65 2.36 -15.02 15.12
N SER A 66 2.80 -13.90 14.60
CA SER A 66 4.01 -13.82 13.79
C SER A 66 4.76 -12.51 14.02
N LYS A 67 6.02 -12.53 13.64
CA LYS A 67 6.86 -11.34 13.52
C LYS A 67 7.12 -11.05 12.05
N ILE A 68 7.00 -9.79 11.67
CA ILE A 68 7.28 -9.31 10.33
C ILE A 68 8.36 -8.23 10.43
N TYR A 69 9.35 -8.29 9.54
CA TYR A 69 10.45 -7.34 9.52
C TYR A 69 10.26 -6.31 8.42
N ASN A 70 10.12 -5.04 8.78
CA ASN A 70 10.09 -3.93 7.83
C ASN A 70 11.52 -3.63 7.37
N ILE A 71 11.79 -3.90 6.09
CA ILE A 71 13.09 -3.68 5.44
C ILE A 71 13.26 -2.24 4.94
N GLY A 72 12.20 -1.42 4.98
CA GLY A 72 12.24 -0.03 4.57
C GLY A 72 13.01 0.86 5.54
N THR A 73 13.22 2.10 5.15
CA THR A 73 13.84 3.13 6.00
C THR A 73 12.82 4.00 6.72
N TYR A 74 11.54 3.80 6.44
CA TYR A 74 10.43 4.54 7.03
C TYR A 74 9.27 3.59 7.42
N GLU A 75 8.41 4.02 8.36
CA GLU A 75 7.22 3.27 8.70
C GLU A 75 6.32 3.09 7.47
N SER A 76 5.64 1.96 7.36
CA SER A 76 4.73 1.69 6.25
C SER A 76 3.29 1.59 6.72
N GLU A 77 2.37 1.86 5.80
CA GLU A 77 0.92 1.81 6.00
C GLU A 77 0.36 0.63 5.20
N PRO A 78 0.28 -0.56 5.81
CA PRO A 78 -0.02 -1.79 5.09
C PRO A 78 -1.48 -1.85 4.60
N TYR A 79 -1.68 -2.68 3.59
CA TYR A 79 -2.99 -3.23 3.28
C TYR A 79 -3.09 -4.63 3.88
N ILE A 80 -4.15 -4.87 4.64
CA ILE A 80 -4.34 -6.11 5.39
C ILE A 80 -5.72 -6.70 5.07
N LYS A 81 -5.75 -7.97 4.68
CA LYS A 81 -7.00 -8.73 4.51
C LYS A 81 -7.07 -9.81 5.58
N VAL A 82 -8.07 -9.69 6.44
CA VAL A 82 -8.32 -10.60 7.57
C VAL A 82 -9.41 -11.56 7.19
N PHE A 83 -9.12 -12.86 7.21
CA PHE A 83 -10.09 -13.92 6.98
C PHE A 83 -10.54 -14.51 8.32
N GLY A 84 -11.83 -14.52 8.56
CA GLY A 84 -12.38 -15.00 9.82
C GLY A 84 -13.89 -14.74 9.97
N SER A 85 -14.37 -14.82 11.18
CA SER A 85 -15.80 -14.60 11.48
C SER A 85 -16.00 -14.02 12.88
N GLY A 86 -17.09 -13.26 13.03
CA GLY A 86 -17.48 -12.64 14.29
C GLY A 86 -16.59 -11.45 14.66
N ASN A 87 -16.41 -11.22 15.95
CA ASN A 87 -15.59 -10.14 16.46
C ASN A 87 -14.16 -10.64 16.67
N VAL A 88 -13.20 -9.89 16.17
CA VAL A 88 -11.78 -10.17 16.33
C VAL A 88 -11.03 -8.91 16.76
N THR A 89 -9.92 -9.08 17.47
CA THR A 89 -9.03 -7.98 17.82
C THR A 89 -7.63 -8.33 17.36
N LEU A 90 -7.11 -7.53 16.42
CA LEU A 90 -5.70 -7.56 16.02
C LEU A 90 -4.88 -6.74 17.00
N ASN A 91 -3.73 -7.26 17.40
CA ASN A 91 -2.73 -6.52 18.15
C ASN A 91 -1.47 -6.44 17.28
N ILE A 92 -1.12 -5.24 16.87
CA ILE A 92 0.07 -4.96 16.06
C ILE A 92 0.92 -3.95 16.83
N ASN A 93 2.12 -4.37 17.25
CA ASN A 93 3.03 -3.54 18.04
C ASN A 93 2.38 -2.96 19.30
N ASN A 94 1.60 -3.77 20.03
CA ASN A 94 0.83 -3.38 21.22
C ASN A 94 -0.28 -2.34 20.98
N LYS A 95 -0.65 -2.11 19.71
CA LYS A 95 -1.83 -1.33 19.35
C LYS A 95 -2.97 -2.25 18.93
N GLU A 96 -4.13 -2.06 19.51
CA GLU A 96 -5.30 -2.89 19.23
C GLU A 96 -6.19 -2.28 18.16
N LEU A 97 -6.63 -3.14 17.26
CA LEU A 97 -7.63 -2.86 16.25
C LEU A 97 -8.72 -3.92 16.34
N THR A 98 -9.90 -3.54 16.81
CA THR A 98 -11.06 -4.43 16.87
C THR A 98 -11.89 -4.30 15.59
N LEU A 99 -12.23 -5.46 15.02
CA LEU A 99 -13.08 -5.61 13.84
C LEU A 99 -14.33 -6.40 14.26
N LYS A 100 -15.50 -5.88 13.94
CA LYS A 100 -16.79 -6.44 14.37
C LYS A 100 -17.53 -7.08 13.21
N ASP A 101 -18.29 -8.13 13.52
CA ASP A 101 -19.21 -8.80 12.60
C ASP A 101 -18.55 -9.23 11.29
N ILE A 102 -17.33 -9.76 11.35
CA ILE A 102 -16.68 -10.31 10.16
C ILE A 102 -17.49 -11.50 9.64
N ASN A 103 -17.74 -11.51 8.35
CA ASN A 103 -18.36 -12.62 7.63
C ASN A 103 -17.47 -13.02 6.46
N GLY A 104 -16.63 -14.02 6.68
CA GLY A 104 -15.66 -14.54 5.72
C GLY A 104 -14.36 -13.73 5.66
N TYR A 105 -14.40 -12.44 5.37
CA TYR A 105 -13.22 -11.56 5.42
C TYR A 105 -13.59 -10.08 5.58
N ILE A 106 -12.59 -9.28 5.91
CA ILE A 106 -12.63 -7.82 5.93
C ILE A 106 -11.27 -7.29 5.47
N GLU A 107 -11.27 -6.13 4.81
CA GLU A 107 -10.09 -5.49 4.25
C GLU A 107 -9.82 -4.16 4.97
N ILE A 108 -8.55 -3.90 5.26
CA ILE A 108 -8.08 -2.71 5.95
C ILE A 108 -7.01 -2.06 5.07
N ASP A 109 -7.22 -0.85 4.63
CA ASP A 109 -6.22 -0.04 3.95
C ASP A 109 -5.73 1.05 4.90
N SER A 110 -4.53 0.89 5.44
CA SER A 110 -3.97 1.84 6.39
C SER A 110 -3.58 3.16 5.74
N GLU A 111 -3.22 3.16 4.46
CA GLU A 111 -2.88 4.39 3.71
C GLU A 111 -4.12 5.24 3.45
N LEU A 112 -5.22 4.61 3.04
CA LEU A 112 -6.49 5.30 2.77
C LEU A 112 -7.29 5.59 4.05
N LYS A 113 -6.92 4.96 5.18
CA LYS A 113 -7.69 4.98 6.44
C LYS A 113 -9.11 4.47 6.20
N GLU A 114 -9.21 3.34 5.50
CA GLU A 114 -10.47 2.70 5.16
C GLU A 114 -10.50 1.23 5.56
N THR A 115 -11.68 0.80 6.01
CA THR A 115 -12.05 -0.59 6.24
C THR A 115 -13.22 -0.90 5.35
N PHE A 116 -13.16 -1.99 4.58
CA PHE A 116 -14.18 -2.30 3.59
C PHE A 116 -14.29 -3.81 3.32
N LYS A 117 -15.33 -4.19 2.61
CA LYS A 117 -15.52 -5.51 2.02
C LYS A 117 -16.28 -5.34 0.71
N ASP A 118 -15.82 -6.01 -0.36
CA ASP A 118 -16.43 -5.94 -1.69
C ASP A 118 -16.69 -4.48 -2.16
N ASN A 119 -15.73 -3.58 -1.94
CA ASN A 119 -15.81 -2.15 -2.21
C ASN A 119 -16.91 -1.39 -1.42
N VAL A 120 -17.47 -2.01 -0.39
CA VAL A 120 -18.43 -1.36 0.52
C VAL A 120 -17.74 -1.00 1.82
N SER A 121 -17.79 0.28 2.20
CA SER A 121 -17.20 0.75 3.46
C SER A 121 -17.74 0.00 4.67
N LYS A 122 -16.85 -0.36 5.59
CA LYS A 122 -17.09 -1.01 6.88
C LYS A 122 -16.40 -0.28 8.02
N ASN A 123 -16.19 1.03 7.87
CA ASN A 123 -15.52 1.83 8.90
C ASN A 123 -16.28 1.84 10.23
N ASP A 124 -17.61 1.65 10.21
CA ASP A 124 -18.46 1.47 11.39
C ASP A 124 -18.18 0.17 12.16
N LYS A 125 -17.55 -0.80 11.53
CA LYS A 125 -17.18 -2.10 12.13
C LYS A 125 -15.78 -2.11 12.73
N LYS A 126 -15.05 -1.01 12.65
CA LYS A 126 -13.68 -0.88 13.13
C LYS A 126 -13.61 0.01 14.37
N VAL A 127 -12.85 -0.43 15.38
CA VAL A 127 -12.52 0.37 16.56
C VAL A 127 -11.00 0.29 16.79
N GLY A 128 -10.37 1.42 17.01
CA GLY A 128 -8.92 1.55 17.17
C GLY A 128 -8.24 2.25 15.98
N GLU A 129 -6.93 2.42 16.07
CA GLU A 129 -6.13 3.07 15.02
C GLU A 129 -5.84 2.12 13.85
N TYR A 130 -5.59 2.69 12.67
CA TYR A 130 -5.09 1.92 11.54
C TYR A 130 -3.65 1.48 11.80
N PRO A 131 -3.30 0.22 11.51
CA PRO A 131 -1.97 -0.29 11.79
C PRO A 131 -0.90 0.36 10.93
N ALA A 132 0.30 0.51 11.51
CA ALA A 132 1.52 0.86 10.81
C ALA A 132 2.62 -0.15 11.19
N PHE A 133 3.51 -0.43 10.25
CA PHE A 133 4.71 -1.23 10.53
C PHE A 133 5.91 -0.29 10.68
N PHE A 134 6.46 -0.25 11.88
CA PHE A 134 7.68 0.50 12.17
C PHE A 134 8.89 -0.17 11.52
N VAL A 135 9.96 0.58 11.30
CA VAL A 135 11.22 0.02 10.78
C VAL A 135 11.73 -1.07 11.72
N GLY A 136 12.15 -2.20 11.16
CA GLY A 136 12.60 -3.36 11.91
C GLY A 136 11.49 -4.34 12.26
N GLU A 137 11.57 -4.98 13.43
CA GLU A 137 10.67 -6.05 13.84
C GLU A 137 9.29 -5.49 14.26
N ASN A 138 8.23 -6.10 13.74
CA ASN A 138 6.85 -5.84 14.08
C ASN A 138 6.17 -7.13 14.53
N THR A 139 5.43 -7.08 15.62
CA THR A 139 4.70 -8.23 16.17
C THR A 139 3.24 -8.15 15.75
N ILE A 140 2.69 -9.30 15.34
CA ILE A 140 1.26 -9.44 15.01
C ILE A 140 0.69 -10.60 15.80
N SER A 141 -0.34 -10.31 16.54
CA SER A 141 -1.14 -11.29 17.28
C SER A 141 -2.63 -10.93 17.17
N TRP A 142 -3.49 -11.84 17.55
CA TRP A 142 -4.92 -11.59 17.54
C TRP A 142 -5.69 -12.48 18.51
N THR A 143 -6.91 -12.07 18.79
CA THR A 143 -7.93 -12.85 19.48
C THR A 143 -9.18 -12.95 18.60
N GLY A 144 -9.98 -13.98 18.80
CA GLY A 144 -11.16 -14.26 17.99
C GLY A 144 -10.86 -15.25 16.86
N ASN A 145 -11.86 -15.47 16.01
CA ASN A 145 -11.79 -16.51 14.97
C ASN A 145 -11.20 -15.96 13.67
N ILE A 146 -9.88 -16.01 13.58
CA ILE A 146 -9.12 -15.69 12.36
C ILE A 146 -8.48 -16.96 11.83
N THR A 147 -8.68 -17.23 10.54
CA THR A 147 -8.10 -18.40 9.84
C THR A 147 -6.75 -18.06 9.20
N LYS A 148 -6.63 -16.88 8.62
CA LYS A 148 -5.39 -16.34 8.05
C LYS A 148 -5.49 -14.83 7.88
N ILE A 149 -4.33 -14.20 7.74
CA ILE A 149 -4.20 -12.79 7.39
C ILE A 149 -3.27 -12.69 6.18
N GLU A 150 -3.69 -11.97 5.16
CA GLU A 150 -2.86 -11.61 4.00
C GLU A 150 -2.47 -10.14 4.12
N ILE A 151 -1.20 -9.84 3.94
CA ILE A 151 -0.62 -8.52 4.16
C ILE A 151 0.16 -8.10 2.93
N ASP A 152 -0.17 -6.94 2.37
CA ASP A 152 0.72 -6.19 1.51
C ASP A 152 1.39 -5.11 2.38
N PRO A 153 2.66 -5.28 2.72
CA PRO A 153 3.30 -4.42 3.73
C PRO A 153 3.63 -3.03 3.21
N ARG A 154 3.70 -2.83 1.90
CA ARG A 154 4.00 -1.53 1.27
C ARG A 154 5.26 -0.88 1.82
N TRP A 155 6.35 -1.67 1.95
CA TRP A 155 7.63 -1.15 2.42
C TRP A 155 8.04 0.09 1.64
N ARG A 156 8.50 1.11 2.35
CA ARG A 156 8.89 2.37 1.74
C ARG A 156 10.22 2.89 2.29
N PHE A 157 10.92 3.61 1.44
CA PHE A 157 12.24 4.17 1.69
C PHE A 157 12.18 5.68 1.50
N LEU A 158 12.84 6.41 2.36
CA LEU A 158 12.99 7.86 2.30
C LEU A 158 14.41 8.18 1.85
#